data_803be7e0788a02e440701db240a76183
#
_entry.id   803be7e0788a02e440701db240a76183
#
_cell.length_a   1.000
_cell.length_b   1.000
_cell.length_c   1.000
_cell.angle_alpha   90.00
_cell.angle_beta   90.00
_cell.angle_gamma   90.00
#
_symmetry.space_group_name_H-M   'P 1'
#
loop_
_entity.id
_entity.type
_entity.pdbx_description
1 polymer ?
#
loop_
_entity_poly.entity_id
_entity_poly.type
_entity_poly.pdbx_seq_one_letter_code
_entity_poly.pdbx_strand_id
1 'polypeptide(L)'
;MDMVTLGRTGIAVNKNGFGALPIQRISQEDAVFLARKAYKAGIRFFDTARAYTDSEVKLGEAFDGIRSEVYIATKTAAQNAEEFWKDLHTSLNNLRTDYVDIYQFHNPSFCPKPGDGSGLYEAALEAREKGMIRHIR
;
A
#
# COMPACT_ATOMS: atom_id res chain seq x y z
N MET A 1 21.88 8.34 -5.68
CA MET A 1 20.80 7.49 -6.26
C MET A 1 19.87 8.34 -7.10
N ASP A 2 19.49 7.82 -8.27
CA ASP A 2 18.55 8.53 -9.12
C ASP A 2 17.16 8.60 -8.49
N MET A 3 16.62 9.78 -8.41
CA MET A 3 15.28 10.03 -7.86
C MET A 3 14.28 10.18 -8.99
N VAL A 4 13.07 9.72 -8.75
CA VAL A 4 11.92 9.89 -9.66
C VAL A 4 10.72 10.39 -8.88
N THR A 5 9.88 11.18 -9.54
CA THR A 5 8.60 11.59 -8.97
C THR A 5 7.49 10.69 -9.52
N LEU A 6 6.67 10.15 -8.63
CA LEU A 6 5.57 9.25 -9.00
C LEU A 6 4.38 10.04 -9.53
N GLY A 7 4.36 10.26 -10.85
CA GLY A 7 3.27 10.97 -11.53
C GLY A 7 3.00 12.35 -10.92
N ARG A 8 1.74 12.61 -10.57
CA ARG A 8 1.28 13.89 -9.98
C ARG A 8 1.19 13.85 -8.46
N THR A 9 1.72 12.81 -7.82
CA THR A 9 1.58 12.63 -6.36
C THR A 9 2.47 13.57 -5.56
N GLY A 10 3.52 14.11 -6.17
CA GLY A 10 4.57 14.85 -5.45
C GLY A 10 5.53 13.94 -4.68
N ILE A 11 5.32 12.63 -4.71
CA ILE A 11 6.20 11.66 -4.03
C ILE A 11 7.47 11.49 -4.85
N ALA A 12 8.60 11.92 -4.28
CA ALA A 12 9.92 11.72 -4.88
C ALA A 12 10.66 10.60 -4.14
N VAL A 13 11.05 9.58 -4.85
CA VAL A 13 11.69 8.37 -4.31
C VAL A 13 12.83 7.91 -5.21
N ASN A 14 13.69 7.04 -4.69
CA ASN A 14 14.64 6.32 -5.51
C ASN A 14 13.90 5.59 -6.63
N LYS A 15 14.46 5.60 -7.84
CA LYS A 15 13.86 4.89 -8.99
C LYS A 15 13.67 3.39 -8.77
N ASN A 16 14.40 2.79 -7.83
CA ASN A 16 14.23 1.41 -7.45
C ASN A 16 13.24 1.32 -6.29
N GLY A 17 12.15 0.60 -6.50
CA GLY A 17 11.17 0.28 -5.48
C GLY A 17 11.33 -1.17 -5.00
N PHE A 18 10.65 -1.51 -3.92
CA PHE A 18 10.62 -2.85 -3.36
C PHE A 18 9.25 -3.49 -3.60
N GLY A 19 9.21 -4.50 -4.44
CA GLY A 19 8.00 -5.31 -4.64
C GLY A 19 7.90 -6.40 -3.57
N ALA A 20 6.87 -6.34 -2.75
CA ALA A 20 6.72 -7.20 -1.57
C ALA A 20 5.95 -8.50 -1.83
N LEU A 21 5.62 -8.85 -3.07
CA LEU A 21 5.00 -10.13 -3.40
C LEU A 21 5.85 -11.34 -2.94
N PRO A 22 7.17 -11.38 -3.22
CA PRO A 22 7.98 -12.55 -2.87
C PRO A 22 8.16 -12.78 -1.36
N ILE A 23 8.05 -11.75 -0.53
CA ILE A 23 8.30 -11.92 0.92
C ILE A 23 7.22 -12.76 1.62
N GLN A 24 6.08 -13.01 0.99
CA GLN A 24 5.07 -13.92 1.53
C GLN A 24 5.56 -15.38 1.62
N ARG A 25 6.64 -15.73 0.91
CA ARG A 25 7.19 -17.08 0.82
C ARG A 25 8.35 -17.36 1.79
N ILE A 26 8.73 -16.39 2.59
CA ILE A 26 9.84 -16.50 3.53
C ILE A 26 9.36 -16.22 4.95
N SER A 27 10.22 -16.49 5.94
CA SER A 27 9.87 -16.25 7.33
C SER A 27 9.61 -14.77 7.62
N GLN A 28 8.91 -14.51 8.70
CA GLN A 28 8.70 -13.15 9.22
C GLN A 28 10.03 -12.44 9.46
N GLU A 29 10.97 -13.12 10.11
CA GLU A 29 12.30 -12.59 10.43
C GLU A 29 13.08 -12.22 9.16
N ASP A 30 13.13 -13.10 8.17
CA ASP A 30 13.83 -12.84 6.91
C ASP A 30 13.19 -11.71 6.11
N ALA A 31 11.86 -11.66 6.08
CA ALA A 31 11.13 -10.60 5.39
C ALA A 31 11.41 -9.23 6.00
N VAL A 32 11.36 -9.13 7.32
CA VAL A 32 11.68 -7.90 8.07
C VAL A 32 13.13 -7.48 7.81
N PHE A 33 14.05 -8.43 7.87
CA PHE A 33 15.46 -8.18 7.58
C PHE A 33 15.67 -7.62 6.17
N LEU A 34 15.05 -8.23 5.16
CA LEU A 34 15.17 -7.79 3.76
C LEU A 34 14.58 -6.40 3.54
N ALA A 35 13.39 -6.14 4.08
CA ALA A 35 12.74 -4.85 3.95
C ALA A 35 13.58 -3.74 4.61
N ARG A 36 14.10 -3.99 5.81
CA ARG A 36 14.98 -3.05 6.50
C ARG A 36 16.32 -2.86 5.80
N LYS A 37 16.87 -3.90 5.20
CA LYS A 37 18.10 -3.81 4.40
C LYS A 37 17.87 -2.95 3.16
N ALA A 38 16.74 -3.12 2.47
CA ALA A 38 16.36 -2.28 1.34
C ALA A 38 16.21 -0.80 1.76
N TYR A 39 15.55 -0.55 2.90
CA TYR A 39 15.44 0.79 3.47
C TYR A 39 16.81 1.41 3.74
N LYS A 40 17.71 0.68 4.39
CA LYS A 40 19.07 1.16 4.68
C LYS A 40 19.89 1.44 3.40
N ALA A 41 19.59 0.72 2.31
CA ALA A 41 20.20 0.95 1.00
C ALA A 41 19.60 2.15 0.24
N GLY A 42 18.62 2.84 0.82
CA GLY A 42 18.01 4.05 0.22
C GLY A 42 16.69 3.82 -0.49
N ILE A 43 16.15 2.61 -0.52
CA ILE A 43 14.80 2.35 -1.07
C ILE A 43 13.77 2.93 -0.11
N ARG A 44 12.79 3.66 -0.65
CA ARG A 44 11.73 4.33 0.14
C ARG A 44 10.34 3.96 -0.31
N PHE A 45 10.18 3.32 -1.45
CA PHE A 45 8.88 2.92 -1.99
C PHE A 45 8.71 1.40 -1.90
N PHE A 46 7.65 0.96 -1.19
CA PHE A 46 7.35 -0.45 -0.94
C PHE A 46 5.93 -0.75 -1.41
N ASP A 47 5.80 -1.66 -2.36
CA ASP A 47 4.53 -2.04 -2.97
C ASP A 47 4.10 -3.43 -2.49
N THR A 48 2.91 -3.51 -1.93
CA THR A 48 2.30 -4.74 -1.44
C THR A 48 0.84 -4.85 -1.89
N ALA A 49 0.08 -5.78 -1.34
CA ALA A 49 -1.35 -5.94 -1.58
C ALA A 49 -2.02 -6.71 -0.44
N ARG A 50 -3.31 -6.45 -0.22
CA ARG A 50 -4.13 -7.26 0.69
C ARG A 50 -4.06 -8.75 0.34
N ALA A 51 -4.05 -9.07 -0.97
CA ALA A 51 -4.03 -10.44 -1.48
C ALA A 51 -2.69 -11.18 -1.31
N TYR A 52 -1.63 -10.48 -0.90
CA TYR A 52 -0.31 -11.10 -0.73
C TYR A 52 -0.14 -11.73 0.67
N THR A 53 -1.09 -12.53 1.08
CA THR A 53 -1.14 -13.27 2.34
C THR A 53 -0.71 -12.44 3.57
N ASP A 54 0.50 -12.60 4.06
CA ASP A 54 1.06 -11.92 5.23
C ASP A 54 2.09 -10.82 4.89
N SER A 55 2.22 -10.46 3.61
CA SER A 55 3.17 -9.43 3.17
C SER A 55 2.98 -8.10 3.90
N GLU A 56 1.73 -7.65 4.05
CA GLU A 56 1.43 -6.41 4.78
C GLU A 56 1.85 -6.48 6.25
N VAL A 57 1.64 -7.61 6.90
CA VAL A 57 2.06 -7.83 8.30
C VAL A 57 3.59 -7.74 8.44
N LYS A 58 4.31 -8.32 7.49
CA LYS A 58 5.78 -8.28 7.44
C LYS A 58 6.31 -6.86 7.26
N LEU A 59 5.73 -6.10 6.34
CA LEU A 59 6.09 -4.69 6.17
C LEU A 59 5.72 -3.84 7.38
N GLY A 60 4.59 -4.12 8.01
CA GLY A 60 4.16 -3.43 9.23
C GLY A 60 5.16 -3.58 10.36
N GLU A 61 5.71 -4.76 10.55
CA GLU A 61 6.78 -4.99 11.52
C GLU A 61 8.09 -4.31 11.11
N ALA A 62 8.46 -4.44 9.82
CA ALA A 62 9.70 -3.87 9.31
C ALA A 62 9.79 -2.36 9.52
N PHE A 63 8.68 -1.64 9.37
CA PHE A 63 8.64 -0.17 9.42
C PHE A 63 8.01 0.39 10.68
N ASP A 64 7.78 -0.44 11.68
CA ASP A 64 7.31 0.02 12.99
C ASP A 64 8.32 1.03 13.59
N GLY A 65 7.82 2.21 13.97
CA GLY A 65 8.64 3.31 14.47
C GLY A 65 9.28 4.20 13.40
N ILE A 66 9.24 3.81 12.12
CA ILE A 66 9.80 4.60 11.00
C ILE A 66 8.82 4.73 9.83
N ARG A 67 7.53 4.57 10.08
CA ARG A 67 6.49 4.58 9.05
C ARG A 67 6.53 5.83 8.16
N SER A 68 6.76 6.98 8.75
CA SER A 68 6.81 8.27 8.04
C SER A 68 8.02 8.42 7.11
N GLU A 69 9.01 7.55 7.22
CA GLU A 69 10.23 7.61 6.42
C GLU A 69 10.12 6.78 5.14
N VAL A 70 9.02 6.05 4.95
CA VAL A 70 8.77 5.22 3.76
C VAL A 70 7.42 5.54 3.14
N TYR A 71 7.29 5.20 1.86
CA TYR A 71 6.02 5.25 1.13
C TYR A 71 5.53 3.84 0.87
N ILE A 72 4.29 3.58 1.23
CA ILE A 72 3.67 2.26 1.08
C ILE A 72 2.49 2.36 0.11
N ALA A 73 2.50 1.50 -0.89
CA ALA A 73 1.36 1.24 -1.76
C ALA A 73 0.80 -0.14 -1.43
N THR A 74 -0.51 -0.24 -1.27
CA THR A 74 -1.19 -1.53 -1.16
C THR A 74 -2.43 -1.53 -2.07
N LYS A 75 -3.13 -2.65 -2.12
CA LYS A 75 -4.19 -2.88 -3.11
C LYS A 75 -5.37 -3.61 -2.50
N THR A 76 -6.55 -3.33 -3.02
CA THR A 76 -7.78 -4.05 -2.71
C THR A 76 -8.34 -4.75 -3.95
N ALA A 77 -8.85 -5.96 -3.77
CA ALA A 77 -9.62 -6.66 -4.80
C ALA A 77 -11.15 -6.50 -4.58
N ALA A 78 -11.57 -5.53 -3.78
CA ALA A 78 -12.96 -5.28 -3.45
C ALA A 78 -13.83 -5.05 -4.69
N GLN A 79 -15.06 -5.59 -4.66
CA GLN A 79 -16.05 -5.42 -5.72
C GLN A 79 -17.15 -4.42 -5.35
N ASN A 80 -17.19 -3.99 -4.09
CA ASN A 80 -18.18 -3.04 -3.56
C ASN A 80 -17.58 -2.25 -2.38
N ALA A 81 -18.33 -1.25 -1.91
CA ALA A 81 -17.88 -0.38 -0.83
C ALA A 81 -17.63 -1.12 0.49
N GLU A 82 -18.47 -2.09 0.84
CA GLU A 82 -18.31 -2.86 2.08
C GLU A 82 -16.97 -3.62 2.10
N GLU A 83 -16.67 -4.31 1.02
CA GLU A 83 -15.40 -5.03 0.86
C GLU A 83 -14.21 -4.06 0.85
N PHE A 84 -14.35 -2.90 0.20
CA PHE A 84 -13.33 -1.86 0.18
C PHE A 84 -12.94 -1.42 1.60
N TRP A 85 -13.92 -1.08 2.42
CA TRP A 85 -13.66 -0.64 3.79
C TRP A 85 -13.08 -1.75 4.66
N LYS A 86 -13.58 -2.97 4.49
CA LYS A 86 -13.03 -4.15 5.19
C LYS A 86 -11.55 -4.35 4.83
N ASP A 87 -11.22 -4.35 3.56
CA ASP A 87 -9.84 -4.50 3.09
C ASP A 87 -8.94 -3.38 3.59
N LEU A 88 -9.41 -2.13 3.50
CA LEU A 88 -8.61 -0.98 3.93
C LEU A 88 -8.31 -1.04 5.43
N HIS A 89 -9.32 -1.31 6.26
CA HIS A 89 -9.10 -1.45 7.70
C HIS A 89 -8.15 -2.60 8.03
N THR A 90 -8.27 -3.73 7.34
CA THR A 90 -7.38 -4.87 7.51
C THR A 90 -5.95 -4.49 7.12
N SER A 91 -5.76 -3.83 5.98
CA SER A 91 -4.44 -3.40 5.52
C SER A 91 -3.78 -2.42 6.49
N LEU A 92 -4.52 -1.43 6.98
CA LEU A 92 -4.00 -0.47 7.96
C LEU A 92 -3.57 -1.16 9.26
N ASN A 93 -4.38 -2.10 9.74
CA ASN A 93 -4.05 -2.88 10.93
C ASN A 93 -2.79 -3.73 10.72
N ASN A 94 -2.70 -4.43 9.60
CA ASN A 94 -1.53 -5.24 9.25
C ASN A 94 -0.26 -4.41 9.14
N LEU A 95 -0.35 -3.25 8.51
CA LEU A 95 0.76 -2.33 8.29
C LEU A 95 1.10 -1.49 9.54
N ARG A 96 0.31 -1.60 10.61
CA ARG A 96 0.49 -0.84 11.87
C ARG A 96 0.55 0.67 11.64
N THR A 97 -0.37 1.19 10.84
CA THR A 97 -0.42 2.59 10.46
C THR A 97 -1.87 3.04 10.31
N ASP A 98 -2.10 4.34 10.33
CA ASP A 98 -3.42 4.95 10.10
C ASP A 98 -3.61 5.45 8.67
N TYR A 99 -2.60 5.30 7.81
CA TYR A 99 -2.65 5.73 6.41
C TYR A 99 -1.75 4.89 5.51
N VAL A 100 -2.12 4.83 4.22
CA VAL A 100 -1.23 4.38 3.15
C VAL A 100 -1.04 5.50 2.13
N ASP A 101 0.11 5.53 1.48
CA ASP A 101 0.46 6.59 0.54
C ASP A 101 -0.27 6.42 -0.80
N ILE A 102 -0.36 5.20 -1.29
CA ILE A 102 -1.08 4.87 -2.53
C ILE A 102 -1.97 3.65 -2.27
N TYR A 103 -3.27 3.79 -2.57
CA TYR A 103 -4.20 2.67 -2.53
C TYR A 103 -4.71 2.38 -3.93
N GLN A 104 -4.59 1.12 -4.34
CA GLN A 104 -4.82 0.68 -5.72
C GLN A 104 -5.95 -0.34 -5.79
N PHE A 105 -6.66 -0.36 -6.92
CA PHE A 105 -7.54 -1.47 -7.27
C PHE A 105 -6.70 -2.56 -7.92
N HIS A 106 -6.77 -3.78 -7.38
CA HIS A 106 -5.92 -4.91 -7.75
C HIS A 106 -6.46 -5.64 -8.98
N ASN A 107 -5.84 -5.41 -10.13
CA ASN A 107 -6.24 -6.02 -11.41
C ASN A 107 -7.76 -5.97 -11.65
N PRO A 108 -8.40 -4.81 -11.52
CA PRO A 108 -9.85 -4.73 -11.59
C PRO A 108 -10.37 -5.10 -12.98
N SER A 109 -11.53 -5.75 -13.02
CA SER A 109 -12.21 -6.08 -14.28
C SER A 109 -12.95 -4.89 -14.89
N PHE A 110 -13.09 -3.81 -14.13
CA PHE A 110 -13.71 -2.55 -14.55
C PHE A 110 -13.03 -1.37 -13.86
N CYS A 111 -13.13 -0.20 -14.46
CA CYS A 111 -12.65 1.03 -13.82
C CYS A 111 -13.77 1.62 -12.96
N PRO A 112 -13.61 1.70 -11.64
CA PRO A 112 -14.60 2.34 -10.77
C PRO A 112 -14.90 3.77 -11.19
N LYS A 113 -16.18 4.11 -11.30
CA LYS A 113 -16.67 5.43 -11.72
C LYS A 113 -17.72 5.94 -10.73
N PRO A 114 -17.91 7.27 -10.67
CA PRO A 114 -19.00 7.84 -9.87
C PRO A 114 -20.34 7.24 -10.26
N GLY A 115 -21.11 6.77 -9.28
CA GLY A 115 -22.47 6.28 -9.50
C GLY A 115 -22.59 4.99 -10.30
N ASP A 116 -21.52 4.18 -10.38
CA ASP A 116 -21.55 2.92 -11.13
C ASP A 116 -22.27 1.77 -10.41
N GLY A 117 -22.76 2.01 -9.20
CA GLY A 117 -23.45 1.02 -8.36
C GLY A 117 -22.55 0.20 -7.45
N SER A 118 -21.23 0.20 -7.67
CA SER A 118 -20.29 -0.51 -6.79
C SER A 118 -19.99 0.25 -5.50
N GLY A 119 -20.06 1.57 -5.53
CA GLY A 119 -19.66 2.45 -4.43
C GLY A 119 -18.15 2.56 -4.23
N LEU A 120 -17.34 1.94 -5.09
CA LEU A 120 -15.88 1.91 -4.94
C LEU A 120 -15.26 3.29 -5.13
N TYR A 121 -15.72 4.05 -6.11
CA TYR A 121 -15.20 5.40 -6.38
C TYR A 121 -15.47 6.32 -5.19
N GLU A 122 -16.70 6.31 -4.70
CA GLU A 122 -17.14 7.14 -3.57
C GLU A 122 -16.38 6.73 -2.28
N ALA A 123 -16.21 5.43 -2.04
CA ALA A 123 -15.44 4.93 -0.89
C ALA A 123 -13.98 5.39 -0.95
N ALA A 124 -13.36 5.34 -2.13
CA ALA A 124 -11.98 5.79 -2.31
C ALA A 124 -11.82 7.29 -2.04
N LEU A 125 -12.76 8.12 -2.52
CA LEU A 125 -12.75 9.56 -2.23
C LEU A 125 -12.95 9.84 -0.74
N GLU A 126 -13.87 9.16 -0.08
CA GLU A 126 -14.11 9.29 1.35
C GLU A 126 -12.87 8.90 2.17
N ALA A 127 -12.24 7.78 1.82
CA ALA A 127 -11.02 7.33 2.49
C ALA A 127 -9.88 8.36 2.36
N ARG A 128 -9.77 9.00 1.19
CA ARG A 128 -8.79 10.07 0.96
C ARG A 128 -9.11 11.30 1.79
N GLU A 129 -10.36 11.74 1.86
CA GLU A 129 -10.78 12.87 2.69
C GLU A 129 -10.51 12.62 4.17
N LYS A 130 -10.67 11.39 4.64
CA LYS A 130 -10.37 10.97 6.02
C LYS A 130 -8.87 10.84 6.29
N GLY A 131 -8.02 11.00 5.29
CA GLY A 131 -6.57 10.85 5.43
C GLY A 131 -6.09 9.40 5.57
N MET A 132 -6.94 8.41 5.31
CA MET A 132 -6.58 6.99 5.38
C MET A 132 -5.78 6.53 4.16
N ILE A 133 -6.00 7.18 3.02
CA ILE A 133 -5.21 7.00 1.79
C ILE A 133 -4.85 8.38 1.25
N ARG A 134 -3.67 8.53 0.67
CA ARG A 134 -3.25 9.83 0.13
C ARG A 134 -3.50 9.95 -1.36
N HIS A 135 -3.25 8.88 -2.09
CA HIS A 135 -3.44 8.82 -3.54
C HIS A 135 -4.18 7.54 -3.93
N ILE A 136 -5.01 7.65 -4.96
CA ILE A 136 -5.82 6.56 -5.52
C ILE A 136 -5.24 6.17 -6.87
N ARG A 137 -5.18 4.85 -7.14
CA ARG A 137 -4.73 4.30 -8.41
C ARG A 137 -5.58 3.11 -8.86
#